data_3c57173d3e7201a75365dbe4dcb645a1
#
_entry.id   3c57173d3e7201a75365dbe4dcb645a1
#
_cell.length_a   1.000
_cell.length_b   1.000
_cell.length_c   1.000
_cell.angle_alpha   90.00
_cell.angle_beta   90.00
_cell.angle_gamma   90.00
#
_symmetry.space_group_name_H-M   'P 1'
#
loop_
_entity.id
_entity.type
_entity.pdbx_description
1 polymer ?
#
loop_
_entity_poly.entity_id
_entity_poly.type
_entity_poly.pdbx_seq_one_letter_code
_entity_poly.pdbx_strand_id
1 'polypeptide(L)'
;MMLRAGNYKKEAKLLRFRFFFYTFAFGKQKGTKNPDSSPASNIWERNYRDCGAKVRKNMEPTKQFLEKVFSTKRMERYFALYPDDEAKAIRHYECNLMLAESLYVSLSVLEVTLRNALCRELETMTGREDWYAIFPTTPGLRSLNRYITEAGQHITARNEQVTPSKIVAEMTLGFWVSLFNSEYERTLWQALRRAFPYMPRRERQRRNVSAPLNTFRRFRNRIFHNESICWNLTRVEEIHAEMLTVIGWINRDLPEWVVAQERFGGVCAEIRRRLDWE
;
A
#
# COMPACT_ATOMS: atom_id res chain seq x y z
N MET A 1 13.91 25.66 20.13
CA MET A 1 14.34 25.43 18.74
C MET A 1 14.42 23.95 18.37
N MET A 2 13.58 23.07 18.94
CA MET A 2 13.62 21.59 18.70
C MET A 2 12.32 20.97 18.14
N LEU A 3 11.35 21.75 17.67
CA LEU A 3 10.03 21.27 17.20
C LEU A 3 9.85 21.21 15.67
N ARG A 4 10.86 21.60 14.87
CA ARG A 4 10.75 21.63 13.40
C ARG A 4 11.24 20.36 12.66
N ALA A 5 12.02 19.50 13.29
CA ALA A 5 12.60 18.33 12.60
C ALA A 5 11.63 17.14 12.42
N GLY A 6 10.57 17.05 13.22
CA GLY A 6 9.59 15.94 13.15
C GLY A 6 8.63 16.03 11.96
N ASN A 7 8.26 17.25 11.54
CA ASN A 7 7.29 17.44 10.45
C ASN A 7 7.89 17.17 9.06
N TYR A 8 9.15 17.54 8.83
CA TYR A 8 9.80 17.27 7.53
C TYR A 8 9.90 15.78 7.17
N LYS A 9 10.06 14.90 8.17
CA LYS A 9 10.10 13.44 7.92
C LYS A 9 8.72 12.86 7.57
N LYS A 10 7.62 13.42 8.07
CA LYS A 10 6.25 13.00 7.73
C LYS A 10 5.83 13.50 6.35
N GLU A 11 6.15 14.74 6.01
CA GLU A 11 5.85 15.32 4.69
C GLU A 11 6.65 14.66 3.56
N ALA A 12 7.92 14.33 3.78
CA ALA A 12 8.71 13.56 2.81
C ALA A 12 8.14 12.16 2.54
N LYS A 13 7.46 11.54 3.53
CA LYS A 13 6.77 10.25 3.33
C LYS A 13 5.51 10.39 2.48
N LEU A 14 4.71 11.44 2.66
CA LEU A 14 3.49 11.71 1.89
C LEU A 14 3.80 12.15 0.44
N LEU A 15 4.84 12.97 0.24
CA LEU A 15 5.31 13.39 -1.08
C LEU A 15 5.89 12.21 -1.89
N ARG A 16 6.63 11.28 -1.25
CA ARG A 16 7.08 10.04 -1.90
C ARG A 16 5.92 9.15 -2.35
N PHE A 17 4.85 9.11 -1.58
CA PHE A 17 3.63 8.36 -1.89
C PHE A 17 2.91 8.91 -3.14
N ARG A 18 2.79 10.24 -3.26
CA ARG A 18 2.17 10.91 -4.42
C ARG A 18 3.02 10.80 -5.68
N PHE A 19 4.35 10.88 -5.57
CA PHE A 19 5.25 10.80 -6.72
C PHE A 19 5.27 9.39 -7.34
N PHE A 20 5.18 8.35 -6.53
CA PHE A 20 5.08 6.97 -7.00
C PHE A 20 3.74 6.70 -7.72
N PHE A 21 2.65 7.28 -7.24
CA PHE A 21 1.32 7.19 -7.87
C PHE A 21 1.26 7.87 -9.24
N TYR A 22 1.92 9.00 -9.39
CA TYR A 22 1.85 9.79 -10.63
C TYR A 22 2.61 9.12 -11.79
N THR A 23 3.72 8.47 -11.50
CA THR A 23 4.56 7.82 -12.53
C THR A 23 3.97 6.51 -13.04
N PHE A 24 3.18 5.80 -12.25
CA PHE A 24 2.62 4.49 -12.62
C PHE A 24 1.26 4.59 -13.33
N ALA A 25 0.42 5.56 -12.97
CA ALA A 25 -0.91 5.73 -13.54
C ALA A 25 -0.91 6.24 -14.99
N PHE A 26 0.17 6.89 -15.45
CA PHE A 26 0.25 7.49 -16.79
C PHE A 26 1.20 6.78 -17.76
N GLY A 27 1.80 5.65 -17.38
CA GLY A 27 2.82 4.95 -18.16
C GLY A 27 2.35 4.07 -19.32
N LYS A 28 1.04 3.83 -19.51
CA LYS A 28 0.51 2.99 -20.61
C LYS A 28 -0.80 3.53 -21.19
N GLN A 29 -0.73 4.58 -21.96
CA GLN A 29 -1.69 4.78 -23.05
C GLN A 29 -0.96 4.63 -24.38
N LYS A 30 -1.18 3.48 -25.04
CA LYS A 30 -0.86 3.30 -26.45
C LYS A 30 -1.92 4.03 -27.29
N GLY A 31 -1.45 5.04 -28.03
CA GLY A 31 -1.91 5.35 -29.37
C GLY A 31 -3.28 5.98 -29.55
N THR A 32 -3.36 7.31 -29.38
CA THR A 32 -4.04 8.17 -30.35
C THR A 32 -3.15 9.41 -30.54
N LYS A 33 -2.81 9.68 -31.80
CA LYS A 33 -2.04 10.87 -32.17
C LYS A 33 -2.89 12.10 -31.91
N ASN A 34 -2.52 12.88 -30.88
CA ASN A 34 -3.04 14.22 -30.66
C ASN A 34 -1.99 15.22 -31.18
N PRO A 35 -2.36 16.18 -32.03
CA PRO A 35 -1.39 17.09 -32.71
C PRO A 35 -0.82 18.20 -31.83
N ASP A 36 -1.16 18.29 -30.55
CA ASP A 36 -0.65 19.33 -29.63
C ASP A 36 0.28 18.74 -28.55
N SER A 37 1.44 18.20 -28.99
CA SER A 37 2.51 17.85 -28.06
C SER A 37 3.39 19.07 -27.79
N SER A 38 3.30 19.66 -26.60
CA SER A 38 4.19 20.72 -26.16
C SER A 38 5.65 20.22 -26.09
N PRO A 39 6.67 21.10 -26.32
CA PRO A 39 8.09 20.71 -26.27
C PRO A 39 8.56 20.08 -24.94
N ALA A 40 7.81 20.27 -23.86
CA ALA A 40 8.14 19.76 -22.53
C ALA A 40 8.00 18.22 -22.41
N SER A 41 7.06 17.58 -23.13
CA SER A 41 6.88 16.11 -23.07
C SER A 41 8.08 15.36 -23.67
N ASN A 42 8.71 15.93 -24.70
CA ASN A 42 9.86 15.33 -25.38
C ASN A 42 11.16 15.37 -24.56
N ILE A 43 11.29 16.30 -23.61
CA ILE A 43 12.47 16.42 -22.74
C ILE A 43 12.49 15.30 -21.71
N TRP A 44 11.34 14.99 -21.09
CA TRP A 44 11.24 13.91 -20.09
C TRP A 44 11.45 12.52 -20.70
N GLU A 45 10.86 12.25 -21.88
CA GLU A 45 11.04 10.99 -22.58
C GLU A 45 12.48 10.79 -23.08
N ARG A 46 13.15 11.85 -23.50
CA ARG A 46 14.54 11.82 -23.94
C ARG A 46 15.47 11.57 -22.76
N ASN A 47 15.32 12.32 -21.67
CA ASN A 47 16.12 12.14 -20.45
C ASN A 47 15.92 10.77 -19.82
N TYR A 48 14.70 10.21 -19.87
CA TYR A 48 14.41 8.87 -19.34
C TYR A 48 15.03 7.76 -20.21
N ARG A 49 14.99 7.89 -21.53
CA ARG A 49 15.66 6.96 -22.46
C ARG A 49 17.19 7.04 -22.34
N ASP A 50 17.74 8.24 -22.28
CA ASP A 50 19.19 8.45 -22.12
C ASP A 50 19.70 7.99 -20.76
N CYS A 51 18.95 8.21 -19.69
CA CYS A 51 19.27 7.71 -18.37
C CYS A 51 19.19 6.16 -18.32
N GLY A 52 18.12 5.57 -18.90
CA GLY A 52 17.97 4.13 -18.99
C GLY A 52 18.99 3.43 -19.89
N ALA A 53 19.42 4.10 -20.98
CA ALA A 53 20.46 3.57 -21.88
C ALA A 53 21.86 3.67 -21.26
N LYS A 54 22.16 4.75 -20.52
CA LYS A 54 23.46 4.90 -19.81
C LYS A 54 23.57 4.00 -18.58
N VAL A 55 22.47 3.77 -17.85
CA VAL A 55 22.46 2.88 -16.67
C VAL A 55 22.60 1.39 -17.06
N ARG A 56 22.19 1.00 -18.27
CA ARG A 56 22.36 -0.39 -18.74
C ARG A 56 23.77 -0.76 -19.15
N LYS A 57 24.69 0.20 -19.22
CA LYS A 57 26.10 -0.07 -19.53
C LYS A 57 26.93 -0.08 -18.23
N ASN A 58 27.09 -1.27 -17.62
CA ASN A 58 28.16 -1.61 -16.69
C ASN A 58 28.13 -1.06 -15.25
N MET A 59 26.99 -1.12 -14.52
CA MET A 59 27.10 -1.08 -13.07
C MET A 59 26.60 -2.41 -12.49
N GLU A 60 27.51 -3.35 -12.28
CA GLU A 60 27.25 -4.46 -11.37
C GLU A 60 27.34 -3.90 -9.94
N PRO A 61 26.24 -3.90 -9.17
CA PRO A 61 26.28 -3.38 -7.82
C PRO A 61 27.17 -4.25 -6.96
N THR A 62 28.14 -3.66 -6.25
CA THR A 62 28.98 -4.34 -5.29
C THR A 62 28.43 -4.18 -3.88
N LYS A 63 28.85 -5.08 -2.96
CA LYS A 63 28.52 -4.96 -1.53
C LYS A 63 28.82 -3.58 -0.99
N GLN A 64 30.03 -3.06 -1.24
CA GLN A 64 30.48 -1.76 -0.78
C GLN A 64 29.57 -0.62 -1.30
N PHE A 65 29.16 -0.70 -2.58
CA PHE A 65 28.23 0.28 -3.16
C PHE A 65 26.87 0.22 -2.47
N LEU A 66 26.29 -0.97 -2.30
CA LEU A 66 24.97 -1.12 -1.70
C LEU A 66 24.95 -0.72 -0.22
N GLU A 67 25.99 -1.06 0.54
CA GLU A 67 26.12 -0.65 1.95
C GLU A 67 26.27 0.86 2.09
N LYS A 68 26.98 1.51 1.16
CA LYS A 68 27.10 2.98 1.14
C LYS A 68 25.78 3.67 0.83
N VAL A 69 24.99 3.15 -0.11
CA VAL A 69 23.75 3.77 -0.59
C VAL A 69 22.55 3.43 0.31
N PHE A 70 22.42 2.17 0.72
CA PHE A 70 21.25 1.67 1.47
C PHE A 70 21.53 1.43 2.96
N SER A 71 22.73 1.64 3.44
CA SER A 71 23.30 1.37 4.75
C SER A 71 23.69 -0.10 4.99
N THR A 72 24.79 -0.29 5.74
CA THR A 72 25.27 -1.61 6.19
C THR A 72 24.17 -2.38 6.91
N LYS A 73 23.46 -1.74 7.85
CA LYS A 73 22.39 -2.38 8.63
C LYS A 73 21.25 -2.96 7.75
N ARG A 74 20.94 -2.32 6.62
CA ARG A 74 19.93 -2.85 5.69
C ARG A 74 20.43 -4.05 4.91
N MET A 75 21.68 -4.01 4.49
CA MET A 75 22.27 -5.01 3.62
C MET A 75 22.85 -6.23 4.39
N GLU A 76 23.23 -6.02 5.65
CA GLU A 76 23.88 -7.02 6.52
C GLU A 76 23.18 -8.39 6.48
N ARG A 77 21.87 -8.40 6.60
CA ARG A 77 21.11 -9.64 6.63
C ARG A 77 21.20 -10.46 5.34
N TYR A 78 21.28 -9.79 4.17
CA TYR A 78 21.42 -10.46 2.88
C TYR A 78 22.81 -11.05 2.74
N PHE A 79 23.85 -10.31 3.10
CA PHE A 79 25.23 -10.79 3.04
C PHE A 79 25.52 -11.85 4.09
N ALA A 80 24.88 -11.79 5.27
CA ALA A 80 25.01 -12.84 6.28
C ALA A 80 24.37 -14.17 5.84
N LEU A 81 23.32 -14.13 5.02
CA LEU A 81 22.68 -15.34 4.50
C LEU A 81 23.51 -16.03 3.42
N TYR A 82 24.32 -15.27 2.67
CA TYR A 82 25.16 -15.77 1.59
C TYR A 82 26.61 -15.28 1.79
N PRO A 83 27.33 -15.78 2.81
CA PRO A 83 28.67 -15.28 3.16
C PRO A 83 29.68 -15.43 2.03
N ASP A 84 29.55 -16.49 1.22
CA ASP A 84 30.47 -16.85 0.14
C ASP A 84 29.95 -16.50 -1.26
N ASP A 85 28.72 -15.91 -1.37
CA ASP A 85 28.10 -15.55 -2.65
C ASP A 85 27.50 -14.16 -2.59
N GLU A 86 28.34 -13.14 -2.78
CA GLU A 86 27.94 -11.74 -2.83
C GLU A 86 26.90 -11.48 -3.93
N ALA A 87 27.04 -12.13 -5.08
CA ALA A 87 26.12 -11.95 -6.20
C ALA A 87 24.71 -12.49 -5.86
N LYS A 88 24.60 -13.61 -5.14
CA LYS A 88 23.33 -14.16 -4.67
C LYS A 88 22.71 -13.29 -3.60
N ALA A 89 23.50 -12.72 -2.69
CA ALA A 89 23.02 -11.74 -1.70
C ALA A 89 22.40 -10.52 -2.39
N ILE A 90 23.04 -9.98 -3.40
CA ILE A 90 22.56 -8.85 -4.20
C ILE A 90 21.28 -9.24 -4.96
N ARG A 91 21.28 -10.38 -5.65
CA ARG A 91 20.07 -10.91 -6.33
C ARG A 91 18.89 -11.05 -5.36
N HIS A 92 19.13 -11.51 -4.13
CA HIS A 92 18.05 -11.64 -3.14
C HIS A 92 17.46 -10.27 -2.75
N TYR A 93 18.29 -9.24 -2.60
CA TYR A 93 17.81 -7.88 -2.36
C TYR A 93 16.98 -7.35 -3.55
N GLU A 94 17.45 -7.58 -4.78
CA GLU A 94 16.70 -7.23 -6.00
C GLU A 94 15.37 -7.96 -6.08
N CYS A 95 15.34 -9.25 -5.75
CA CYS A 95 14.11 -10.04 -5.65
C CYS A 95 13.13 -9.46 -4.63
N ASN A 96 13.62 -8.95 -3.50
CA ASN A 96 12.78 -8.27 -2.53
C ASN A 96 12.11 -7.00 -3.10
N LEU A 97 12.84 -6.22 -3.89
CA LEU A 97 12.27 -5.03 -4.56
C LEU A 97 11.21 -5.41 -5.60
N MET A 98 11.49 -6.44 -6.42
CA MET A 98 10.54 -6.96 -7.41
C MET A 98 9.27 -7.49 -6.75
N LEU A 99 9.41 -8.23 -5.65
CA LEU A 99 8.28 -8.76 -4.88
C LEU A 99 7.42 -7.64 -4.29
N ALA A 100 8.05 -6.63 -3.67
CA ALA A 100 7.36 -5.48 -3.10
C ALA A 100 6.58 -4.69 -4.17
N GLU A 101 7.17 -4.48 -5.34
CA GLU A 101 6.50 -3.81 -6.46
C GLU A 101 5.29 -4.60 -6.97
N SER A 102 5.41 -5.94 -7.10
CA SER A 102 4.35 -6.79 -7.65
C SER A 102 3.08 -6.82 -6.80
N LEU A 103 3.17 -6.54 -5.50
CA LEU A 103 2.06 -6.52 -4.55
C LEU A 103 1.25 -5.20 -4.55
N TYR A 104 1.68 -4.20 -5.35
CA TYR A 104 1.05 -2.89 -5.34
C TYR A 104 -0.42 -2.93 -5.76
N VAL A 105 -0.75 -3.68 -6.81
CA VAL A 105 -2.12 -3.75 -7.35
C VAL A 105 -3.08 -4.30 -6.30
N SER A 106 -2.78 -5.47 -5.75
CA SER A 106 -3.62 -6.13 -4.74
C SER A 106 -3.80 -5.30 -3.48
N LEU A 107 -2.72 -4.67 -2.96
CA LEU A 107 -2.80 -3.77 -1.81
C LEU A 107 -3.61 -2.51 -2.08
N SER A 108 -3.44 -1.89 -3.25
CA SER A 108 -4.17 -0.68 -3.64
C SER A 108 -5.66 -0.96 -3.80
N VAL A 109 -6.02 -2.05 -4.48
CA VAL A 109 -7.42 -2.44 -4.66
C VAL A 109 -8.07 -2.78 -3.32
N LEU A 110 -7.38 -3.54 -2.46
CA LEU A 110 -7.89 -3.82 -1.11
C LEU A 110 -8.18 -2.53 -0.34
N GLU A 111 -7.22 -1.58 -0.29
CA GLU A 111 -7.37 -0.33 0.47
C GLU A 111 -8.54 0.51 -0.06
N VAL A 112 -8.65 0.67 -1.37
CA VAL A 112 -9.69 1.48 -1.99
C VAL A 112 -11.08 0.84 -1.85
N THR A 113 -11.20 -0.46 -2.10
CA THR A 113 -12.49 -1.16 -2.02
C THR A 113 -12.99 -1.28 -0.59
N LEU A 114 -12.09 -1.57 0.36
CA LEU A 114 -12.41 -1.60 1.78
C LEU A 114 -12.92 -0.23 2.25
N ARG A 115 -12.15 0.84 1.99
CA ARG A 115 -12.54 2.21 2.32
C ARG A 115 -13.93 2.55 1.79
N ASN A 116 -14.15 2.34 0.50
CA ASN A 116 -15.41 2.72 -0.14
C ASN A 116 -16.60 1.88 0.37
N ALA A 117 -16.39 0.58 0.64
CA ALA A 117 -17.42 -0.27 1.21
C ALA A 117 -17.79 0.17 2.63
N LEU A 118 -16.79 0.47 3.47
CA LEU A 118 -17.03 0.94 4.84
C LEU A 118 -17.67 2.32 4.87
N CYS A 119 -17.28 3.26 4.01
CA CYS A 119 -17.92 4.57 3.90
C CYS A 119 -19.42 4.43 3.63
N ARG A 120 -19.82 3.66 2.62
CA ARG A 120 -21.24 3.44 2.29
C ARG A 120 -22.04 2.91 3.49
N GLU A 121 -21.48 1.99 4.25
CA GLU A 121 -22.18 1.44 5.40
C GLU A 121 -22.25 2.40 6.58
N LEU A 122 -21.22 3.24 6.77
CA LEU A 122 -21.22 4.29 7.80
C LEU A 122 -22.15 5.45 7.44
N GLU A 123 -22.19 5.85 6.17
CA GLU A 123 -23.15 6.81 5.64
C GLU A 123 -24.60 6.30 5.82
N THR A 124 -24.85 5.03 5.48
CA THR A 124 -26.17 4.40 5.71
C THR A 124 -26.53 4.34 7.19
N MET A 125 -25.58 4.07 8.08
CA MET A 125 -25.80 4.00 9.52
C MET A 125 -26.15 5.37 10.12
N THR A 126 -25.50 6.43 9.63
CA THR A 126 -25.60 7.77 10.22
C THR A 126 -26.58 8.69 9.49
N GLY A 127 -26.95 8.35 8.24
CA GLY A 127 -27.73 9.21 7.35
C GLY A 127 -26.97 10.46 6.87
N ARG A 128 -25.62 10.45 6.95
CA ARG A 128 -24.78 11.64 6.71
C ARG A 128 -23.54 11.28 5.89
N GLU A 129 -23.13 12.18 5.00
CA GLU A 129 -21.86 12.09 4.27
C GLU A 129 -20.66 12.25 5.23
N ASP A 130 -20.76 13.15 6.20
CA ASP A 130 -19.80 13.36 7.28
C ASP A 130 -20.03 12.38 8.46
N TRP A 131 -20.21 11.10 8.18
CA TRP A 131 -20.52 10.03 9.13
C TRP A 131 -19.62 10.03 10.38
N TYR A 132 -18.40 10.50 10.27
CA TYR A 132 -17.45 10.61 11.38
C TYR A 132 -17.79 11.72 12.39
N ALA A 133 -18.71 12.62 12.07
CA ALA A 133 -19.16 13.69 12.98
C ALA A 133 -19.81 13.17 14.27
N ILE A 134 -20.21 11.89 14.30
CA ILE A 134 -20.72 11.24 15.52
C ILE A 134 -19.62 10.85 16.51
N PHE A 135 -18.33 10.80 16.10
CA PHE A 135 -17.25 10.28 16.95
C PHE A 135 -17.06 11.03 18.26
N PRO A 136 -17.07 12.39 18.29
CA PRO A 136 -16.91 13.12 19.54
C PRO A 136 -18.01 12.87 20.56
N THR A 137 -19.24 12.63 20.10
CA THR A 137 -20.44 12.55 20.91
C THR A 137 -20.87 11.14 21.29
N THR A 138 -20.44 10.13 20.51
CA THR A 138 -20.79 8.73 20.75
C THR A 138 -19.85 8.11 21.78
N PRO A 139 -20.37 7.62 22.92
CA PRO A 139 -19.54 6.89 23.87
C PRO A 139 -18.82 5.71 23.21
N GLY A 140 -17.52 5.56 23.50
CA GLY A 140 -16.69 4.52 22.93
C GLY A 140 -16.07 4.84 21.57
N LEU A 141 -16.53 5.87 20.82
CA LEU A 141 -15.93 6.27 19.53
C LEU A 141 -15.01 7.48 19.62
N ARG A 142 -14.92 8.15 20.76
CA ARG A 142 -14.17 9.41 20.93
C ARG A 142 -12.69 9.30 20.55
N SER A 143 -12.07 8.16 20.78
CA SER A 143 -10.67 7.90 20.40
C SER A 143 -10.43 7.95 18.90
N LEU A 144 -11.45 7.68 18.08
CA LEU A 144 -11.39 7.78 16.62
C LEU A 144 -11.33 9.21 16.12
N ASN A 145 -11.84 10.19 16.91
CA ASN A 145 -11.88 11.59 16.51
C ASN A 145 -10.49 12.19 16.23
N ARG A 146 -9.44 11.65 16.87
CA ARG A 146 -8.05 12.08 16.60
C ARG A 146 -7.67 11.96 15.11
N TYR A 147 -8.11 10.90 14.42
CA TYR A 147 -7.82 10.70 13.01
C TYR A 147 -8.48 11.77 12.14
N ILE A 148 -9.70 12.18 12.50
CA ILE A 148 -10.44 13.24 11.81
C ILE A 148 -9.74 14.58 12.01
N THR A 149 -9.35 14.88 13.24
CA THR A 149 -8.60 16.10 13.57
C THR A 149 -7.27 16.18 12.82
N GLU A 150 -6.49 15.09 12.82
CA GLU A 150 -5.22 15.02 12.08
C GLU A 150 -5.44 15.20 10.56
N ALA A 151 -6.47 14.55 9.99
CA ALA A 151 -6.81 14.70 8.58
C ALA A 151 -7.18 16.15 8.23
N GLY A 152 -8.03 16.79 9.04
CA GLY A 152 -8.39 18.19 8.86
C GLY A 152 -7.18 19.11 8.92
N GLN A 153 -6.27 18.90 9.87
CA GLN A 153 -5.03 19.65 9.98
C GLN A 153 -4.12 19.49 8.74
N HIS A 154 -4.00 18.26 8.19
CA HIS A 154 -3.21 18.02 6.98
C HIS A 154 -3.81 18.74 5.75
N ILE A 155 -5.15 18.73 5.60
CA ILE A 155 -5.83 19.42 4.50
C ILE A 155 -5.61 20.93 4.62
N THR A 156 -5.82 21.49 5.81
CA THR A 156 -5.64 22.93 6.07
C THR A 156 -4.19 23.37 5.85
N ALA A 157 -3.22 22.55 6.26
CA ALA A 157 -1.79 22.84 6.05
C ALA A 157 -1.40 22.93 4.56
N ARG A 158 -2.19 22.35 3.66
CA ARG A 158 -2.03 22.48 2.20
C ARG A 158 -2.83 23.64 1.60
N ASN A 159 -3.42 24.50 2.43
CA ASN A 159 -4.34 25.57 2.03
C ASN A 159 -5.57 25.07 1.22
N GLU A 160 -6.04 23.84 1.54
CA GLU A 160 -7.20 23.25 0.89
C GLU A 160 -8.44 23.39 1.79
N GLN A 161 -9.62 23.51 1.17
CA GLN A 161 -10.88 23.48 1.91
C GLN A 161 -11.14 22.07 2.45
N VAL A 162 -11.49 21.98 3.73
CA VAL A 162 -11.87 20.72 4.38
C VAL A 162 -13.26 20.31 3.91
N THR A 163 -13.37 19.15 3.25
CA THR A 163 -14.62 18.55 2.80
C THR A 163 -14.72 17.10 3.27
N PRO A 164 -15.92 16.49 3.39
CA PRO A 164 -16.06 15.10 3.78
C PRO A 164 -15.22 14.14 2.92
N SER A 165 -15.26 14.30 1.62
CA SER A 165 -14.50 13.46 0.69
C SER A 165 -12.97 13.57 0.88
N LYS A 166 -12.45 14.78 1.19
CA LYS A 166 -11.03 14.97 1.49
C LYS A 166 -10.63 14.36 2.82
N ILE A 167 -11.47 14.48 3.85
CA ILE A 167 -11.25 13.81 5.14
C ILE A 167 -11.14 12.30 4.91
N VAL A 168 -12.08 11.69 4.18
CA VAL A 168 -12.04 10.26 3.85
C VAL A 168 -10.78 9.88 3.06
N ALA A 169 -10.33 10.73 2.15
CA ALA A 169 -9.13 10.50 1.34
C ALA A 169 -7.81 10.57 2.16
N GLU A 170 -7.79 11.31 3.26
CA GLU A 170 -6.64 11.37 4.18
C GLU A 170 -6.55 10.15 5.11
N MET A 171 -7.65 9.38 5.28
CA MET A 171 -7.64 8.21 6.15
C MET A 171 -6.75 7.11 5.60
N THR A 172 -5.84 6.64 6.44
CA THR A 172 -4.94 5.53 6.11
C THR A 172 -5.62 4.17 6.26
N LEU A 173 -5.04 3.11 5.67
CA LEU A 173 -5.47 1.74 5.93
C LEU A 173 -5.52 1.43 7.44
N GLY A 174 -4.59 2.01 8.22
CA GLY A 174 -4.56 1.85 9.68
C GLY A 174 -5.83 2.33 10.37
N PHE A 175 -6.41 3.44 9.92
CA PHE A 175 -7.70 3.92 10.40
C PHE A 175 -8.82 2.92 10.07
N TRP A 176 -8.95 2.52 8.80
CA TRP A 176 -10.00 1.59 8.35
C TRP A 176 -9.97 0.26 9.10
N VAL A 177 -8.76 -0.28 9.34
CA VAL A 177 -8.58 -1.50 10.13
C VAL A 177 -8.94 -1.30 11.59
N SER A 178 -8.66 -0.12 12.17
CA SER A 178 -8.96 0.17 13.56
C SER A 178 -10.45 0.16 13.88
N LEU A 179 -11.33 0.42 12.90
CA LEU A 179 -12.79 0.34 13.09
C LEU A 179 -13.27 -1.06 13.50
N PHE A 180 -12.45 -2.09 13.27
CA PHE A 180 -12.71 -3.48 13.67
C PHE A 180 -12.09 -3.86 15.02
N ASN A 181 -11.59 -2.91 15.81
CA ASN A 181 -11.14 -3.20 17.18
C ASN A 181 -12.33 -3.63 18.05
N SER A 182 -12.05 -4.46 19.05
CA SER A 182 -13.09 -5.02 19.93
C SER A 182 -13.87 -3.95 20.69
N GLU A 183 -13.23 -2.84 21.02
CA GLU A 183 -13.86 -1.71 21.70
C GLU A 183 -15.01 -1.07 20.92
N TYR A 184 -14.99 -1.15 19.57
CA TYR A 184 -16.03 -0.58 18.68
C TYR A 184 -17.07 -1.61 18.25
N GLU A 185 -16.96 -2.89 18.63
CA GLU A 185 -17.80 -3.98 18.13
C GLU A 185 -19.29 -3.72 18.36
N ARG A 186 -19.67 -3.28 19.57
CA ARG A 186 -21.07 -3.03 19.92
C ARG A 186 -21.69 -1.90 19.09
N THR A 187 -20.89 -0.90 18.73
CA THR A 187 -21.38 0.30 18.05
C THR A 187 -21.31 0.17 16.54
N LEU A 188 -20.21 -0.37 16.00
CA LEU A 188 -19.94 -0.30 14.56
C LEU A 188 -20.18 -1.62 13.82
N TRP A 189 -20.01 -2.80 14.49
CA TRP A 189 -20.00 -4.07 13.76
C TRP A 189 -21.27 -4.36 12.97
N GLN A 190 -22.44 -4.00 13.49
CA GLN A 190 -23.72 -4.23 12.81
C GLN A 190 -23.82 -3.50 11.48
N ALA A 191 -23.20 -2.33 11.37
CA ALA A 191 -23.07 -1.59 10.10
C ALA A 191 -21.96 -2.19 9.25
N LEU A 192 -20.73 -2.25 9.77
CA LEU A 192 -19.53 -2.62 9.03
C LEU A 192 -19.58 -4.03 8.43
N ARG A 193 -20.29 -4.97 9.07
CA ARG A 193 -20.45 -6.34 8.54
C ARG A 193 -21.13 -6.40 7.18
N ARG A 194 -21.91 -5.38 6.83
CA ARG A 194 -22.61 -5.29 5.54
C ARG A 194 -21.66 -4.96 4.39
N ALA A 195 -20.50 -4.38 4.69
CA ALA A 195 -19.44 -4.14 3.70
C ALA A 195 -18.87 -5.44 3.08
N PHE A 196 -19.17 -6.61 3.70
CA PHE A 196 -18.71 -7.93 3.25
C PHE A 196 -19.91 -8.83 2.85
N PRO A 197 -20.69 -8.46 1.82
CA PRO A 197 -21.93 -9.18 1.48
C PRO A 197 -21.69 -10.62 1.03
N TYR A 198 -20.50 -10.92 0.49
CA TYR A 198 -20.14 -12.24 -0.05
C TYR A 198 -19.34 -13.11 0.95
N MET A 199 -19.04 -12.59 2.13
CA MET A 199 -18.45 -13.43 3.19
C MET A 199 -19.47 -14.47 3.66
N PRO A 200 -19.06 -15.75 3.82
CA PRO A 200 -19.96 -16.81 4.31
C PRO A 200 -20.62 -16.41 5.64
N ARG A 201 -21.94 -16.57 5.74
CA ARG A 201 -22.71 -16.09 6.91
C ARG A 201 -22.20 -16.64 8.23
N ARG A 202 -21.77 -17.92 8.27
CA ARG A 202 -21.22 -18.57 9.47
C ARG A 202 -19.91 -17.97 9.93
N GLU A 203 -19.11 -17.44 8.99
CA GLU A 203 -17.80 -16.84 9.25
C GLU A 203 -17.87 -15.34 9.48
N ARG A 204 -19.01 -14.68 9.19
CA ARG A 204 -19.18 -13.22 9.27
C ARG A 204 -19.21 -12.73 10.71
N GLN A 205 -18.06 -12.83 11.37
CA GLN A 205 -17.79 -12.35 12.71
C GLN A 205 -16.69 -11.28 12.65
N ARG A 206 -16.75 -10.27 13.54
CA ARG A 206 -15.78 -9.19 13.59
C ARG A 206 -14.33 -9.71 13.61
N ARG A 207 -14.05 -10.70 14.47
CA ARG A 207 -12.70 -11.27 14.62
C ARG A 207 -12.16 -11.85 13.30
N ASN A 208 -13.01 -12.48 12.51
CA ASN A 208 -12.61 -13.11 11.24
C ASN A 208 -12.32 -12.08 10.14
N VAL A 209 -12.85 -10.86 10.25
CA VAL A 209 -12.49 -9.72 9.42
C VAL A 209 -11.28 -8.98 9.98
N SER A 210 -11.25 -8.74 11.28
CA SER A 210 -10.18 -7.99 11.95
C SER A 210 -8.80 -8.66 11.82
N ALA A 211 -8.73 -9.98 11.91
CA ALA A 211 -7.47 -10.72 11.90
C ALA A 211 -6.71 -10.56 10.58
N PRO A 212 -7.29 -10.89 9.39
CA PRO A 212 -6.62 -10.69 8.12
C PRO A 212 -6.31 -9.21 7.84
N LEU A 213 -7.23 -8.29 8.13
CA LEU A 213 -6.98 -6.86 7.91
C LEU A 213 -5.79 -6.34 8.73
N ASN A 214 -5.61 -6.79 9.96
CA ASN A 214 -4.42 -6.46 10.76
C ASN A 214 -3.14 -7.07 10.19
N THR A 215 -3.21 -8.26 9.60
CA THR A 215 -2.08 -8.88 8.89
C THR A 215 -1.70 -8.03 7.68
N PHE A 216 -2.67 -7.63 6.85
CA PHE A 216 -2.44 -6.80 5.67
C PHE A 216 -1.87 -5.42 6.03
N ARG A 217 -2.39 -4.79 7.09
CA ARG A 217 -1.85 -3.51 7.58
C ARG A 217 -0.38 -3.63 7.98
N ARG A 218 -0.01 -4.66 8.74
CA ARG A 218 1.40 -4.89 9.12
C ARG A 218 2.27 -5.19 7.89
N PHE A 219 1.77 -6.04 6.99
CA PHE A 219 2.48 -6.42 5.78
C PHE A 219 2.69 -5.22 4.84
N ARG A 220 1.62 -4.45 4.60
CA ARG A 220 1.68 -3.18 3.84
C ARG A 220 2.71 -2.23 4.45
N ASN A 221 2.72 -2.06 5.78
CA ASN A 221 3.68 -1.19 6.43
C ASN A 221 5.13 -1.66 6.23
N ARG A 222 5.40 -2.96 6.28
CA ARG A 222 6.73 -3.52 5.97
C ARG A 222 7.16 -3.18 4.56
N ILE A 223 6.29 -3.35 3.57
CA ILE A 223 6.55 -3.02 2.16
C ILE A 223 6.91 -1.53 2.03
N PHE A 224 6.07 -0.64 2.58
CA PHE A 224 6.26 0.81 2.45
C PHE A 224 7.38 1.39 3.31
N HIS A 225 7.84 0.65 4.31
CA HIS A 225 9.07 0.96 5.04
C HIS A 225 10.32 0.33 4.38
N ASN A 226 10.14 -0.28 3.20
CA ASN A 226 11.18 -1.01 2.47
C ASN A 226 11.86 -2.08 3.34
N GLU A 227 11.10 -2.70 4.25
CA GLU A 227 11.58 -3.85 5.00
C GLU A 227 11.64 -5.07 4.10
N SER A 228 12.50 -6.00 4.44
CA SER A 228 12.62 -7.23 3.70
C SER A 228 11.42 -8.15 3.92
N ILE A 229 10.76 -8.56 2.84
CA ILE A 229 9.62 -9.48 2.82
C ILE A 229 9.94 -10.80 2.11
N CYS A 230 11.02 -10.87 1.33
CA CYS A 230 11.41 -12.00 0.50
C CYS A 230 12.15 -13.11 1.28
N TRP A 231 11.93 -13.24 2.61
CA TRP A 231 12.53 -14.30 3.42
C TRP A 231 11.72 -15.60 3.47
N ASN A 232 10.43 -15.48 3.23
CA ASN A 232 9.48 -16.58 3.21
C ASN A 232 8.45 -16.31 2.12
N LEU A 233 8.78 -16.73 0.91
CA LEU A 233 7.95 -16.48 -0.27
C LEU A 233 6.58 -17.15 -0.14
N THR A 234 6.53 -18.38 0.40
CA THR A 234 5.28 -19.10 0.66
C THR A 234 4.34 -18.28 1.55
N ARG A 235 4.89 -17.67 2.63
CA ARG A 235 4.08 -16.82 3.51
C ARG A 235 3.56 -15.58 2.80
N VAL A 236 4.32 -15.00 1.88
CA VAL A 236 3.87 -13.86 1.07
C VAL A 236 2.75 -14.28 0.13
N GLU A 237 2.84 -15.44 -0.49
CA GLU A 237 1.78 -16.02 -1.35
C GLU A 237 0.50 -16.30 -0.56
N GLU A 238 0.60 -16.84 0.65
CA GLU A 238 -0.55 -17.02 1.55
C GLU A 238 -1.24 -15.69 1.87
N ILE A 239 -0.47 -14.65 2.24
CA ILE A 239 -1.00 -13.33 2.53
C ILE A 239 -1.68 -12.73 1.30
N HIS A 240 -1.11 -12.90 0.12
CA HIS A 240 -1.68 -12.45 -1.13
C HIS A 240 -3.01 -13.16 -1.44
N ALA A 241 -3.08 -14.49 -1.30
CA ALA A 241 -4.30 -15.27 -1.49
C ALA A 241 -5.39 -14.87 -0.48
N GLU A 242 -5.01 -14.59 0.78
CA GLU A 242 -5.91 -14.09 1.81
C GLU A 242 -6.44 -12.67 1.46
N MET A 243 -5.60 -11.79 0.87
CA MET A 243 -6.05 -10.48 0.37
C MET A 243 -7.11 -10.63 -0.74
N LEU A 244 -6.87 -11.49 -1.72
CA LEU A 244 -7.86 -11.76 -2.77
C LEU A 244 -9.17 -12.31 -2.19
N THR A 245 -9.10 -13.18 -1.19
CA THR A 245 -10.27 -13.70 -0.49
C THR A 245 -11.08 -12.57 0.16
N VAL A 246 -10.42 -11.65 0.89
CA VAL A 246 -11.10 -10.51 1.54
C VAL A 246 -11.67 -9.52 0.52
N ILE A 247 -10.96 -9.27 -0.58
CA ILE A 247 -11.48 -8.49 -1.71
C ILE A 247 -12.76 -9.15 -2.27
N GLY A 248 -12.76 -10.47 -2.42
CA GLY A 248 -13.90 -11.25 -2.87
C GLY A 248 -15.10 -11.21 -1.91
N TRP A 249 -14.89 -11.03 -0.61
CA TRP A 249 -15.98 -10.79 0.35
C TRP A 249 -16.71 -9.47 0.11
N ILE A 250 -16.01 -8.47 -0.45
CA ILE A 250 -16.58 -7.16 -0.78
C ILE A 250 -17.25 -7.19 -2.16
N ASN A 251 -16.58 -7.81 -3.15
CA ASN A 251 -17.09 -7.96 -4.51
C ASN A 251 -16.50 -9.22 -5.15
N ARG A 252 -17.35 -10.09 -5.69
CA ARG A 252 -16.96 -11.42 -6.22
C ARG A 252 -16.07 -11.37 -7.45
N ASP A 253 -16.22 -10.35 -8.28
CA ASP A 253 -15.56 -10.25 -9.57
C ASP A 253 -14.16 -9.60 -9.47
N LEU A 254 -13.93 -8.86 -8.38
CA LEU A 254 -12.68 -8.13 -8.19
C LEU A 254 -11.42 -9.01 -8.07
N PRO A 255 -11.43 -10.17 -7.41
CA PRO A 255 -10.23 -11.02 -7.33
C PRO A 255 -9.69 -11.42 -8.72
N GLU A 256 -10.54 -11.83 -9.63
CA GLU A 256 -10.16 -12.20 -10.99
C GLU A 256 -9.59 -10.99 -11.75
N TRP A 257 -10.25 -9.82 -11.61
CA TRP A 257 -9.78 -8.60 -12.22
C TRP A 257 -8.39 -8.19 -11.67
N VAL A 258 -8.15 -8.31 -10.35
CA VAL A 258 -6.85 -8.01 -9.72
C VAL A 258 -5.76 -8.90 -10.30
N VAL A 259 -6.00 -10.22 -10.34
CA VAL A 259 -5.04 -11.20 -10.88
C VAL A 259 -4.70 -10.89 -12.35
N ALA A 260 -5.66 -10.42 -13.14
CA ALA A 260 -5.43 -10.02 -14.52
C ALA A 260 -4.57 -8.75 -14.67
N GLN A 261 -4.53 -7.88 -13.65
CA GLN A 261 -3.76 -6.64 -13.67
C GLN A 261 -2.36 -6.76 -13.05
N GLU A 262 -2.14 -7.76 -12.20
CA GLU A 262 -0.88 -7.91 -11.45
C GLU A 262 0.11 -8.86 -12.12
N ARG A 263 1.36 -8.81 -11.66
CA ARG A 263 2.44 -9.71 -12.11
C ARG A 263 2.94 -10.63 -11.00
N PHE A 264 2.22 -10.68 -9.88
CA PHE A 264 2.68 -11.32 -8.65
C PHE A 264 3.10 -12.78 -8.85
N GLY A 265 2.25 -13.61 -9.47
CA GLY A 265 2.55 -15.02 -9.71
C GLY A 265 3.81 -15.23 -10.58
N GLY A 266 3.95 -14.43 -11.66
CA GLY A 266 5.15 -14.48 -12.50
C GLY A 266 6.42 -14.03 -11.77
N VAL A 267 6.30 -13.04 -10.89
CA VAL A 267 7.41 -12.57 -10.05
C VAL A 267 7.82 -13.62 -9.02
N CYS A 268 6.87 -14.33 -8.39
CA CYS A 268 7.18 -15.42 -7.47
C CYS A 268 7.94 -16.57 -8.17
N ALA A 269 7.50 -16.96 -9.37
CA ALA A 269 8.19 -17.96 -10.17
C ALA A 269 9.62 -17.52 -10.55
N GLU A 270 9.80 -16.26 -10.95
CA GLU A 270 11.11 -15.70 -11.27
C GLU A 270 12.04 -15.64 -10.05
N ILE A 271 11.52 -15.30 -8.87
CA ILE A 271 12.29 -15.29 -7.62
C ILE A 271 12.81 -16.69 -7.28
N ARG A 272 11.93 -17.71 -7.37
CA ARG A 272 12.37 -19.11 -7.16
C ARG A 272 13.53 -19.48 -8.08
N ARG A 273 13.40 -19.16 -9.37
CA ARG A 273 14.45 -19.43 -10.37
C ARG A 273 15.75 -18.68 -10.06
N ARG A 274 15.68 -17.40 -9.66
CA ARG A 274 16.88 -16.55 -9.40
C ARG A 274 17.64 -16.94 -8.14
N LEU A 275 16.94 -17.47 -7.15
CA LEU A 275 17.51 -17.82 -5.85
C LEU A 275 17.70 -19.32 -5.66
N ASP A 276 17.40 -20.12 -6.69
CA ASP A 276 17.42 -21.60 -6.65
C ASP A 276 16.57 -22.14 -5.49
N TRP A 277 15.36 -21.57 -5.32
CA TRP A 277 14.38 -22.02 -4.33
C TRP A 277 13.36 -22.94 -4.98
N GLU A 278 13.05 -24.06 -4.30
CA GLU A 278 12.04 -25.02 -4.72
C GLU A 278 10.60 -24.51 -4.50
#